data_d3ea55a61ce0d4222b79ea678f716cfd
#
_entry.id   d3ea55a61ce0d4222b79ea678f716cfd
#
_cell.length_a   1.000
_cell.length_b   1.000
_cell.length_c   1.000
_cell.angle_alpha   90.00
_cell.angle_beta   90.00
_cell.angle_gamma   90.00
#
_symmetry.space_group_name_H-M   'P 1'
#
loop_
_entity.id
_entity.type
_entity.pdbx_description
1 polymer ?
#
loop_
_entity_poly.entity_id
_entity_poly.type
_entity_poly.pdbx_seq_one_letter_code
_entity_poly.pdbx_strand_id
1 'polypeptide(L)'
;MNSSVNLNPPSRCIIGIDPSINSTGICVNINNEDIFDYYIITSKLTKKQSQFTHPQIRLIKYEKNETKDCEYSEKERIKTLNFHNIVSEIEKIIDKYHPNTVLIEGVSYGSVGSAALVDLAGLNYMIRQALLKKDIPFEIVSPTSNKKAFCGNGQATKDVMIDTWKRWDSNINNVNEIKIDDLADAFALSVYREN
;
A
#
# COMPACT_ATOMS: atom_id res chain seq x y z
N MET A 1 -5.85 48.61 5.93
CA MET A 1 -6.63 47.47 5.42
C MET A 1 -5.76 46.24 5.53
N ASN A 2 -5.89 45.47 6.61
CA ASN A 2 -5.14 44.24 6.82
C ASN A 2 -5.94 43.11 6.21
N SER A 3 -5.55 42.66 5.05
CA SER A 3 -6.03 41.38 4.50
C SER A 3 -5.41 40.26 5.30
N SER A 4 -6.17 39.70 6.23
CA SER A 4 -5.83 38.40 6.86
C SER A 4 -5.83 37.34 5.77
N VAL A 5 -4.64 36.90 5.38
CA VAL A 5 -4.46 35.70 4.57
C VAL A 5 -4.95 34.54 5.42
N ASN A 6 -6.10 33.99 5.07
CA ASN A 6 -6.61 32.75 5.65
C ASN A 6 -5.68 31.61 5.18
N LEU A 7 -4.62 31.35 5.92
CA LEU A 7 -3.78 30.18 5.76
C LEU A 7 -4.57 28.98 6.33
N ASN A 8 -5.42 28.38 5.50
CA ASN A 8 -5.84 27.02 5.81
C ASN A 8 -4.57 26.17 6.00
N PRO A 9 -4.46 25.39 7.08
CA PRO A 9 -3.30 24.51 7.24
C PRO A 9 -3.21 23.64 5.98
N PRO A 10 -1.98 23.38 5.49
CA PRO A 10 -1.82 22.54 4.29
C PRO A 10 -2.55 21.22 4.51
N SER A 11 -3.33 20.82 3.53
CA SER A 11 -4.06 19.55 3.54
C SER A 11 -3.09 18.42 3.83
N ARG A 12 -3.30 17.69 4.94
CA ARG A 12 -2.43 16.58 5.34
C ARG A 12 -2.79 15.36 4.51
N CYS A 13 -1.86 14.88 3.69
CA CYS A 13 -2.01 13.64 2.95
C CYS A 13 -1.03 12.59 3.51
N ILE A 14 -1.56 11.44 3.90
CA ILE A 14 -0.78 10.29 4.38
C ILE A 14 -1.07 9.12 3.45
N ILE A 15 -0.03 8.41 3.02
CA ILE A 15 -0.17 7.17 2.26
C ILE A 15 0.31 6.00 3.11
N GLY A 16 -0.55 4.98 3.27
CA GLY A 16 -0.19 3.67 3.81
C GLY A 16 0.07 2.70 2.67
N ILE A 17 1.17 1.95 2.72
CA ILE A 17 1.53 0.95 1.72
C ILE A 17 1.78 -0.40 2.42
N ASP A 18 1.05 -1.43 2.00
CA ASP A 18 1.35 -2.83 2.29
C ASP A 18 2.00 -3.48 1.06
N PRO A 19 3.35 -3.59 1.02
CA PRO A 19 4.06 -4.11 -0.14
C PRO A 19 3.88 -5.60 -0.30
N SER A 20 3.47 -6.03 -1.49
CA SER A 20 3.44 -7.44 -1.88
C SER A 20 3.77 -7.60 -3.37
N ILE A 21 4.47 -8.68 -3.71
CA ILE A 21 4.86 -8.97 -5.10
C ILE A 21 3.65 -9.28 -5.99
N ASN A 22 2.60 -9.82 -5.38
CA ASN A 22 1.41 -10.25 -6.12
C ASN A 22 0.26 -9.25 -6.05
N SER A 23 0.17 -8.49 -4.96
CA SER A 23 -0.95 -7.60 -4.70
C SER A 23 -0.56 -6.53 -3.68
N THR A 24 0.06 -5.45 -4.12
CA THR A 24 0.40 -4.32 -3.23
C THR A 24 -0.83 -3.48 -2.93
N GLY A 25 -1.18 -3.36 -1.65
CA GLY A 25 -2.25 -2.51 -1.16
C GLY A 25 -1.77 -1.09 -0.85
N ILE A 26 -2.56 -0.08 -1.22
CA ILE A 26 -2.27 1.34 -0.93
C ILE A 26 -3.55 2.03 -0.47
N CYS A 27 -3.45 2.77 0.63
CA CYS A 27 -4.48 3.68 1.09
C CYS A 27 -3.95 5.11 1.13
N VAL A 28 -4.66 6.03 0.52
CA VAL A 28 -4.40 7.47 0.55
C VAL A 28 -5.42 8.13 1.47
N ASN A 29 -4.96 8.66 2.59
CA ASN A 29 -5.77 9.41 3.56
C ASN A 29 -5.58 10.91 3.32
N ILE A 30 -6.65 11.61 2.93
CA ILE A 30 -6.61 13.02 2.56
C ILE A 30 -7.25 13.85 3.68
N ASN A 31 -6.52 14.82 4.19
CA ASN A 31 -6.99 15.87 5.13
C ASN A 31 -7.38 15.41 6.55
N ASN A 32 -7.08 14.20 6.98
CA ASN A 32 -7.65 13.58 8.19
C ASN A 32 -9.21 13.60 8.23
N GLU A 33 -9.84 13.83 7.09
CA GLU A 33 -11.27 13.90 6.92
C GLU A 33 -11.69 12.60 6.26
N ASP A 34 -12.05 11.58 6.90
CA ASP A 34 -12.66 10.33 6.42
C ASP A 34 -12.79 10.12 4.88
N ILE A 35 -11.87 10.76 4.11
CA ILE A 35 -11.77 10.69 2.66
C ILE A 35 -10.58 9.80 2.32
N PHE A 36 -10.87 8.63 1.79
CA PHE A 36 -9.87 7.65 1.44
C PHE A 36 -9.97 7.28 -0.04
N ASP A 37 -8.81 7.16 -0.68
CA ASP A 37 -8.65 6.53 -1.98
C ASP A 37 -7.80 5.25 -1.83
N TYR A 38 -8.22 4.16 -2.45
CA TYR A 38 -7.58 2.86 -2.34
C TYR A 38 -7.08 2.37 -3.68
N TYR A 39 -5.92 1.71 -3.67
CA TYR A 39 -5.33 1.11 -4.86
C TYR A 39 -4.83 -0.30 -4.56
N ILE A 40 -5.06 -1.20 -5.50
CA ILE A 40 -4.42 -2.52 -5.53
C ILE A 40 -3.59 -2.59 -6.81
N ILE A 41 -2.27 -2.75 -6.66
CA ILE A 41 -1.36 -2.96 -7.79
C ILE A 41 -1.11 -4.46 -7.91
N THR A 42 -1.51 -5.08 -9.01
CA THR A 42 -1.41 -6.53 -9.23
C THR A 42 -0.99 -6.87 -10.65
N SER A 43 -0.35 -8.01 -10.84
CA SER A 43 -0.02 -8.52 -12.18
C SER A 43 -1.17 -9.26 -12.85
N LYS A 44 -2.18 -9.71 -12.10
CA LYS A 44 -3.28 -10.54 -12.60
C LYS A 44 -4.62 -10.00 -12.12
N LEU A 45 -5.52 -9.75 -13.08
CA LEU A 45 -6.92 -9.47 -12.81
C LEU A 45 -7.78 -10.61 -13.35
N THR A 46 -8.68 -11.13 -12.53
CA THR A 46 -9.73 -12.04 -13.01
C THR A 46 -10.72 -11.28 -13.86
N LYS A 47 -11.56 -11.99 -14.63
CA LYS A 47 -12.62 -11.38 -15.45
C LYS A 47 -13.56 -10.50 -14.60
N LYS A 48 -13.89 -10.92 -13.38
CA LYS A 48 -14.70 -10.12 -12.45
C LYS A 48 -13.96 -8.85 -12.01
N GLN A 49 -12.69 -8.97 -11.64
CA GLN A 49 -11.87 -7.84 -11.22
C GLN A 49 -11.62 -6.82 -12.33
N SER A 50 -11.50 -7.25 -13.59
CA SER A 50 -11.35 -6.33 -14.73
C SER A 50 -12.62 -5.51 -15.04
N GLN A 51 -13.77 -5.94 -14.51
CA GLN A 51 -15.05 -5.24 -14.62
C GLN A 51 -15.44 -4.52 -13.31
N PHE A 52 -14.61 -4.65 -12.27
CA PHE A 52 -14.87 -4.01 -10.98
C PHE A 52 -14.77 -2.50 -11.09
N THR A 53 -15.78 -1.82 -10.58
CA THR A 53 -15.83 -0.36 -10.48
C THR A 53 -16.26 0.05 -9.09
N HIS A 54 -15.51 0.96 -8.48
CA HIS A 54 -15.82 1.51 -7.17
C HIS A 54 -15.35 2.98 -7.11
N PRO A 55 -16.08 3.90 -6.47
CA PRO A 55 -15.69 5.30 -6.44
C PRO A 55 -14.34 5.56 -5.79
N GLN A 56 -13.98 4.77 -4.77
CA GLN A 56 -12.76 4.96 -3.99
C GLN A 56 -11.68 3.89 -4.26
N ILE A 57 -12.02 2.71 -4.83
CA ILE A 57 -11.06 1.62 -5.02
C ILE A 57 -10.71 1.48 -6.49
N ARG A 58 -9.42 1.43 -6.79
CA ARG A 58 -8.87 1.27 -8.14
C ARG A 58 -7.94 0.08 -8.21
N LEU A 59 -8.15 -0.77 -9.21
CA LEU A 59 -7.28 -1.91 -9.51
C LEU A 59 -6.32 -1.49 -10.64
N ILE A 60 -5.03 -1.54 -10.38
CA ILE A 60 -3.97 -1.22 -11.33
C ILE A 60 -3.28 -2.52 -11.72
N LYS A 61 -3.35 -2.87 -13.00
CA LYS A 61 -2.61 -4.01 -13.52
C LYS A 61 -1.25 -3.52 -14.02
N TYR A 62 -0.16 -4.05 -13.44
CA TYR A 62 1.19 -3.85 -13.98
C TYR A 62 1.58 -4.99 -14.92
N GLU A 63 2.48 -4.72 -15.84
CA GLU A 63 3.03 -5.70 -16.76
C GLU A 63 4.08 -6.57 -16.05
N LYS A 64 3.80 -7.86 -15.92
CA LYS A 64 4.71 -8.84 -15.33
C LYS A 64 5.43 -9.62 -16.39
N ASN A 65 6.76 -9.59 -16.34
CA ASN A 65 7.61 -10.40 -17.17
C ASN A 65 7.76 -11.81 -16.56
N GLU A 66 7.65 -12.84 -17.39
CA GLU A 66 7.73 -14.25 -16.96
C GLU A 66 9.19 -14.69 -16.81
N THR A 67 9.44 -15.54 -15.82
CA THR A 67 10.79 -16.08 -15.51
C THR A 67 10.95 -17.54 -15.90
N LYS A 68 9.97 -18.11 -16.60
CA LYS A 68 9.97 -19.52 -16.99
C LYS A 68 11.12 -19.79 -17.96
N ASP A 69 11.82 -20.88 -17.75
CA ASP A 69 12.91 -21.39 -18.59
C ASP A 69 14.12 -20.43 -18.76
N CYS A 70 14.26 -19.45 -17.87
CA CYS A 70 15.38 -18.52 -17.85
C CYS A 70 16.55 -19.03 -16.98
N GLU A 71 17.76 -18.69 -17.35
CA GLU A 71 18.95 -18.84 -16.49
C GLU A 71 18.87 -17.97 -15.23
N TYR A 72 19.65 -18.33 -14.20
CA TYR A 72 19.57 -17.66 -12.88
C TYR A 72 19.73 -16.14 -13.00
N SER A 73 20.76 -15.66 -13.70
CA SER A 73 21.02 -14.23 -13.86
C SER A 73 19.85 -13.49 -14.53
N GLU A 74 19.27 -14.10 -15.56
CA GLU A 74 18.10 -13.53 -16.25
C GLU A 74 16.85 -13.54 -15.38
N LYS A 75 16.65 -14.58 -14.58
CA LYS A 75 15.55 -14.62 -13.59
C LYS A 75 15.63 -13.47 -12.60
N GLU A 76 16.81 -13.20 -12.04
CA GLU A 76 17.02 -12.11 -11.09
C GLU A 76 16.83 -10.74 -11.73
N ARG A 77 17.30 -10.58 -12.97
CA ARG A 77 17.06 -9.38 -13.78
C ARG A 77 15.56 -9.13 -14.00
N ILE A 78 14.82 -10.16 -14.39
CA ILE A 78 13.37 -10.08 -14.63
C ILE A 78 12.61 -9.77 -13.33
N LYS A 79 12.98 -10.38 -12.20
CA LYS A 79 12.39 -10.03 -10.90
C LYS A 79 12.58 -8.54 -10.59
N THR A 80 13.79 -8.03 -10.80
CA THR A 80 14.09 -6.61 -10.58
C THR A 80 13.24 -5.71 -11.47
N LEU A 81 13.03 -6.06 -12.73
CA LEU A 81 12.13 -5.34 -13.63
C LEU A 81 10.68 -5.38 -13.16
N ASN A 82 10.21 -6.52 -12.66
CA ASN A 82 8.86 -6.63 -12.11
C ASN A 82 8.67 -5.75 -10.86
N PHE A 83 9.67 -5.68 -9.98
CA PHE A 83 9.64 -4.76 -8.84
C PHE A 83 9.64 -3.30 -9.30
N HIS A 84 10.46 -2.96 -10.30
CA HIS A 84 10.46 -1.64 -10.89
C HIS A 84 9.08 -1.24 -11.43
N ASN A 85 8.38 -2.16 -12.10
CA ASN A 85 7.03 -1.90 -12.62
C ASN A 85 6.03 -1.61 -11.48
N ILE A 86 6.10 -2.36 -10.37
CA ILE A 86 5.28 -2.09 -9.17
C ILE A 86 5.62 -0.70 -8.60
N VAL A 87 6.90 -0.40 -8.41
CA VAL A 87 7.35 0.89 -7.85
C VAL A 87 6.95 2.05 -8.74
N SER A 88 7.01 1.89 -10.07
CA SER A 88 6.58 2.93 -11.02
C SER A 88 5.08 3.26 -10.88
N GLU A 89 4.22 2.27 -10.59
CA GLU A 89 2.81 2.55 -10.32
C GLU A 89 2.61 3.25 -8.96
N ILE A 90 3.41 2.88 -7.95
CA ILE A 90 3.42 3.58 -6.65
C ILE A 90 3.86 5.05 -6.84
N GLU A 91 4.91 5.30 -7.63
CA GLU A 91 5.41 6.66 -7.91
C GLU A 91 4.34 7.54 -8.57
N LYS A 92 3.53 6.99 -9.50
CA LYS A 92 2.41 7.72 -10.11
C LYS A 92 1.36 8.15 -9.08
N ILE A 93 1.08 7.28 -8.09
CA ILE A 93 0.15 7.61 -6.99
C ILE A 93 0.74 8.70 -6.11
N ILE A 94 2.02 8.57 -5.75
CA ILE A 94 2.76 9.58 -4.96
C ILE A 94 2.76 10.93 -5.68
N ASP A 95 3.06 10.96 -6.98
CA ASP A 95 3.09 12.18 -7.78
C ASP A 95 1.69 12.81 -7.95
N LYS A 96 0.63 12.01 -7.87
CA LYS A 96 -0.75 12.52 -7.91
C LYS A 96 -1.17 13.22 -6.62
N TYR A 97 -0.77 12.66 -5.47
CA TYR A 97 -1.30 13.10 -4.17
C TYR A 97 -0.32 13.98 -3.37
N HIS A 98 0.96 13.99 -3.72
CA HIS A 98 2.02 14.75 -3.02
C HIS A 98 1.95 14.57 -1.49
N PRO A 99 2.10 13.34 -0.97
CA PRO A 99 1.89 13.05 0.45
C PRO A 99 2.90 13.77 1.34
N ASN A 100 2.46 14.16 2.53
CA ASN A 100 3.35 14.69 3.57
C ASN A 100 4.24 13.60 4.18
N THR A 101 3.73 12.36 4.23
CA THR A 101 4.46 11.19 4.71
C THR A 101 3.87 9.90 4.13
N VAL A 102 4.71 8.87 4.05
CA VAL A 102 4.32 7.52 3.63
C VAL A 102 4.67 6.53 4.74
N LEU A 103 3.70 5.72 5.16
CA LEU A 103 3.94 4.61 6.09
C LEU A 103 3.97 3.31 5.29
N ILE A 104 5.00 2.49 5.50
CA ILE A 104 5.22 1.25 4.77
C ILE A 104 5.23 0.10 5.75
N GLU A 105 4.49 -0.98 5.47
CA GLU A 105 4.62 -2.19 6.26
C GLU A 105 6.01 -2.79 6.10
N GLY A 106 6.64 -3.07 7.25
CA GLY A 106 7.94 -3.72 7.31
C GLY A 106 7.85 -5.22 6.99
N VAL A 107 8.97 -5.80 6.62
CA VAL A 107 9.05 -7.23 6.31
C VAL A 107 8.99 -8.07 7.60
N SER A 108 8.07 -9.05 7.65
CA SER A 108 7.97 -10.00 8.76
C SER A 108 8.89 -11.20 8.53
N TYR A 109 9.82 -11.46 9.45
CA TYR A 109 10.81 -12.54 9.33
C TYR A 109 10.25 -13.95 9.64
N GLY A 110 9.05 -14.08 10.17
CA GLY A 110 8.52 -15.35 10.70
C GLY A 110 7.55 -16.11 9.79
N SER A 111 7.07 -15.53 8.69
CA SER A 111 5.93 -16.09 7.95
C SER A 111 6.20 -16.46 6.49
N VAL A 112 7.41 -16.22 5.98
CA VAL A 112 7.73 -16.38 4.55
C VAL A 112 8.96 -17.25 4.36
N GLY A 113 8.95 -18.13 3.36
CA GLY A 113 10.14 -18.89 2.95
C GLY A 113 11.28 -17.95 2.52
N SER A 114 12.53 -18.36 2.72
CA SER A 114 13.72 -17.51 2.54
C SER A 114 13.78 -16.74 1.20
N ALA A 115 13.44 -17.39 0.08
CA ALA A 115 13.45 -16.76 -1.24
C ALA A 115 12.37 -15.65 -1.40
N ALA A 116 11.16 -15.92 -0.93
CA ALA A 116 10.07 -14.93 -0.99
C ALA A 116 10.33 -13.75 -0.04
N LEU A 117 11.02 -13.99 1.09
CA LEU A 117 11.44 -12.94 2.02
C LEU A 117 12.47 -12.00 1.37
N VAL A 118 13.45 -12.55 0.65
CA VAL A 118 14.47 -11.77 -0.08
C VAL A 118 13.80 -10.90 -1.15
N ASP A 119 12.89 -11.48 -1.93
CA ASP A 119 12.16 -10.77 -2.98
C ASP A 119 11.29 -9.64 -2.38
N LEU A 120 10.57 -9.90 -1.28
CA LEU A 120 9.77 -8.89 -0.59
C LEU A 120 10.63 -7.77 0.02
N ALA A 121 11.77 -8.13 0.61
CA ALA A 121 12.74 -7.14 1.11
C ALA A 121 13.28 -6.28 -0.04
N GLY A 122 13.62 -6.88 -1.18
CA GLY A 122 14.06 -6.16 -2.39
C GLY A 122 13.03 -5.13 -2.84
N LEU A 123 11.77 -5.52 -2.98
CA LEU A 123 10.68 -4.61 -3.34
C LEU A 123 10.54 -3.47 -2.31
N ASN A 124 10.55 -3.81 -1.02
CA ASN A 124 10.41 -2.84 0.08
C ASN A 124 11.54 -1.78 0.04
N TYR A 125 12.80 -2.20 -0.19
CA TYR A 125 13.92 -1.26 -0.33
C TYR A 125 13.83 -0.40 -1.60
N MET A 126 13.32 -0.92 -2.71
CA MET A 126 13.10 -0.14 -3.93
C MET A 126 12.03 0.95 -3.73
N ILE A 127 10.95 0.66 -2.99
CA ILE A 127 9.94 1.66 -2.59
C ILE A 127 10.59 2.77 -1.76
N ARG A 128 11.35 2.42 -0.71
CA ARG A 128 12.07 3.39 0.13
C ARG A 128 13.03 4.26 -0.68
N GLN A 129 13.77 3.66 -1.62
CA GLN A 129 14.69 4.40 -2.51
C GLN A 129 13.93 5.40 -3.38
N ALA A 130 12.76 5.03 -3.91
CA ALA A 130 11.92 5.94 -4.70
C ALA A 130 11.46 7.14 -3.86
N LEU A 131 11.05 6.91 -2.61
CA LEU A 131 10.66 7.98 -1.68
C LEU A 131 11.84 8.91 -1.33
N LEU A 132 13.02 8.36 -1.04
CA LEU A 132 14.23 9.14 -0.79
C LEU A 132 14.61 10.02 -1.99
N LYS A 133 14.50 9.52 -3.22
CA LYS A 133 14.76 10.30 -4.44
C LYS A 133 13.79 11.47 -4.65
N LYS A 134 12.61 11.38 -4.07
CA LYS A 134 11.55 12.40 -4.13
C LYS A 134 11.51 13.29 -2.88
N ASP A 135 12.46 13.14 -1.95
CA ASP A 135 12.51 13.85 -0.65
C ASP A 135 11.20 13.72 0.15
N ILE A 136 10.53 12.55 0.05
CA ILE A 136 9.29 12.28 0.77
C ILE A 136 9.61 11.57 2.09
N PRO A 137 9.19 12.12 3.24
CA PRO A 137 9.33 11.47 4.53
C PRO A 137 8.58 10.13 4.57
N PHE A 138 9.19 9.11 5.14
CA PHE A 138 8.53 7.82 5.31
C PHE A 138 8.92 7.15 6.63
N GLU A 139 8.05 6.25 7.07
CA GLU A 139 8.23 5.43 8.26
C GLU A 139 7.97 3.96 7.94
N ILE A 140 8.73 3.06 8.59
CA ILE A 140 8.55 1.62 8.47
C ILE A 140 7.89 1.12 9.73
N VAL A 141 6.67 0.61 9.59
CA VAL A 141 5.88 0.09 10.70
C VAL A 141 5.90 -1.44 10.67
N SER A 142 6.19 -2.08 11.81
CA SER A 142 6.14 -3.54 11.86
C SER A 142 4.70 -4.04 11.73
N PRO A 143 4.44 -5.21 11.10
CA PRO A 143 3.09 -5.77 11.00
C PRO A 143 2.39 -5.91 12.36
N THR A 144 3.15 -6.30 13.39
CA THR A 144 2.62 -6.44 14.76
C THR A 144 2.25 -5.08 15.36
N SER A 145 3.06 -4.04 15.14
CA SER A 145 2.77 -2.68 15.61
C SER A 145 1.55 -2.10 14.90
N ASN A 146 1.46 -2.29 13.58
CA ASN A 146 0.31 -1.87 12.78
C ASN A 146 -1.00 -2.49 13.33
N LYS A 147 -1.04 -3.80 13.47
CA LYS A 147 -2.19 -4.54 14.00
C LYS A 147 -2.54 -4.13 15.44
N LYS A 148 -1.52 -3.95 16.30
CA LYS A 148 -1.74 -3.52 17.68
C LYS A 148 -2.34 -2.12 17.76
N ALA A 149 -1.82 -1.18 17.00
CA ALA A 149 -2.34 0.19 16.97
C ALA A 149 -3.77 0.25 16.43
N PHE A 150 -4.09 -0.52 15.39
CA PHE A 150 -5.37 -0.48 14.70
C PHE A 150 -6.46 -1.31 15.39
N CYS A 151 -6.16 -2.54 15.82
CA CYS A 151 -7.13 -3.48 16.41
C CYS A 151 -6.95 -3.68 17.92
N GLY A 152 -5.97 -3.03 18.56
CA GLY A 152 -5.62 -3.28 19.97
C GLY A 152 -4.86 -4.58 20.21
N ASN A 153 -4.65 -5.42 19.19
CA ASN A 153 -4.00 -6.73 19.29
C ASN A 153 -3.02 -6.95 18.13
N GLY A 154 -1.73 -7.08 18.42
CA GLY A 154 -0.69 -7.33 17.41
C GLY A 154 -0.78 -8.69 16.71
N GLN A 155 -1.61 -9.61 17.19
CA GLN A 155 -1.91 -10.91 16.59
C GLN A 155 -3.28 -10.93 15.88
N ALA A 156 -3.88 -9.76 15.60
CA ALA A 156 -5.15 -9.67 14.90
C ALA A 156 -5.11 -10.45 13.58
N THR A 157 -6.18 -11.23 13.33
CA THR A 157 -6.34 -11.96 12.08
C THR A 157 -6.76 -11.01 10.95
N LYS A 158 -6.68 -11.47 9.72
CA LYS A 158 -7.13 -10.70 8.54
C LYS A 158 -8.60 -10.30 8.66
N ASP A 159 -9.46 -11.19 9.13
CA ASP A 159 -10.89 -10.90 9.29
C ASP A 159 -11.11 -9.78 10.32
N VAL A 160 -10.37 -9.79 11.43
CA VAL A 160 -10.42 -8.71 12.43
C VAL A 160 -9.96 -7.37 11.86
N MET A 161 -8.90 -7.37 11.05
CA MET A 161 -8.44 -6.17 10.36
C MET A 161 -9.49 -5.62 9.41
N ILE A 162 -10.08 -6.47 8.57
CA ILE A 162 -11.14 -6.11 7.61
C ILE A 162 -12.39 -5.61 8.34
N ASP A 163 -12.85 -6.29 9.39
CA ASP A 163 -14.02 -5.90 10.16
C ASP A 163 -13.82 -4.58 10.91
N THR A 164 -12.58 -4.32 11.38
CA THR A 164 -12.23 -3.04 11.98
C THR A 164 -12.22 -1.93 10.95
N TRP A 165 -11.63 -2.16 9.78
CA TRP A 165 -11.65 -1.21 8.68
C TRP A 165 -13.08 -0.87 8.23
N LYS A 166 -13.95 -1.87 8.02
CA LYS A 166 -15.37 -1.68 7.65
C LYS A 166 -16.16 -0.82 8.63
N ARG A 167 -15.77 -0.81 9.90
CA ARG A 167 -16.39 0.07 10.92
C ARG A 167 -15.92 1.52 10.79
N TRP A 168 -14.72 1.74 10.27
CA TRP A 168 -14.17 3.07 10.03
C TRP A 168 -14.68 3.68 8.72
N ASP A 169 -14.71 2.88 7.65
CA ASP A 169 -15.15 3.33 6.32
C ASP A 169 -16.33 2.46 5.85
N SER A 170 -17.54 2.97 6.02
CA SER A 170 -18.76 2.26 5.62
C SER A 170 -18.92 2.13 4.10
N ASN A 171 -18.19 2.90 3.29
CA ASN A 171 -18.28 2.86 1.83
C ASN A 171 -17.75 1.54 1.25
N ILE A 172 -16.92 0.81 2.02
CA ILE A 172 -16.34 -0.47 1.59
C ILE A 172 -17.15 -1.70 1.99
N ASN A 173 -18.29 -1.55 2.68
CA ASN A 173 -19.05 -2.67 3.23
C ASN A 173 -19.55 -3.69 2.19
N ASN A 174 -19.73 -3.28 0.95
CA ASN A 174 -20.26 -4.11 -0.14
C ASN A 174 -19.19 -4.59 -1.14
N VAL A 175 -17.90 -4.52 -0.77
CA VAL A 175 -16.81 -4.94 -1.65
C VAL A 175 -16.54 -6.44 -1.44
N ASN A 176 -17.09 -7.28 -2.32
CA ASN A 176 -16.96 -8.75 -2.25
C ASN A 176 -16.26 -9.36 -3.49
N GLU A 177 -16.01 -8.55 -4.53
CA GLU A 177 -15.46 -9.06 -5.79
C GLU A 177 -13.94 -9.12 -5.82
N ILE A 178 -13.30 -8.45 -4.88
CA ILE A 178 -11.84 -8.36 -4.80
C ILE A 178 -11.34 -8.79 -3.42
N LYS A 179 -10.08 -9.23 -3.39
CA LYS A 179 -9.39 -9.51 -2.14
C LYS A 179 -8.95 -8.19 -1.51
N ILE A 180 -9.46 -7.90 -0.34
CA ILE A 180 -9.33 -6.59 0.32
C ILE A 180 -8.42 -6.59 1.55
N ASP A 181 -7.82 -7.73 1.88
CA ASP A 181 -6.93 -7.85 3.04
C ASP A 181 -5.72 -6.90 2.95
N ASP A 182 -5.07 -6.82 1.79
CA ASP A 182 -3.94 -5.92 1.57
C ASP A 182 -4.35 -4.43 1.72
N LEU A 183 -5.62 -4.09 1.43
CA LEU A 183 -6.15 -2.75 1.64
C LEU A 183 -6.42 -2.45 3.12
N ALA A 184 -6.84 -3.44 3.91
CA ALA A 184 -7.07 -3.25 5.34
C ALA A 184 -5.76 -2.94 6.08
N ASP A 185 -4.66 -3.62 5.73
CA ASP A 185 -3.33 -3.37 6.28
C ASP A 185 -2.80 -1.98 5.84
N ALA A 186 -2.99 -1.61 4.57
CA ALA A 186 -2.64 -0.28 4.06
C ALA A 186 -3.48 0.85 4.68
N PHE A 187 -4.78 0.61 4.92
CA PHE A 187 -5.64 1.56 5.62
C PHE A 187 -5.15 1.79 7.04
N ALA A 188 -4.87 0.71 7.80
CA ALA A 188 -4.37 0.79 9.15
C ALA A 188 -3.09 1.63 9.25
N LEU A 189 -2.18 1.50 8.27
CA LEU A 189 -0.99 2.34 8.16
C LEU A 189 -1.33 3.81 7.91
N SER A 190 -2.31 4.12 7.05
CA SER A 190 -2.67 5.50 6.71
C SER A 190 -3.29 6.28 7.88
N VAL A 191 -3.80 5.57 8.90
CA VAL A 191 -4.37 6.13 10.14
C VAL A 191 -3.49 5.84 11.37
N TYR A 192 -2.31 5.23 11.16
CA TYR A 192 -1.39 4.85 12.22
C TYR A 192 -0.99 6.05 13.08
N ARG A 193 -1.04 5.87 14.39
CA ARG A 193 -0.47 6.82 15.38
C ARG A 193 0.35 6.02 16.37
N GLU A 194 1.61 6.40 16.57
CA GLU A 194 2.37 5.91 17.73
C GLU A 194 1.67 6.36 19.02
N ASN A 195 1.40 5.39 19.91
CA ASN A 195 0.90 5.64 21.25
C ASN A 195 2.04 5.89 22.20
#